data_c121eff1c4111e1841601a6c3d53c6a2
#
_entry.id   c121eff1c4111e1841601a6c3d53c6a2
#
_cell.length_a   1.000
_cell.length_b   1.000
_cell.length_c   1.000
_cell.angle_alpha   90.00
_cell.angle_beta   90.00
_cell.angle_gamma   90.00
#
_symmetry.space_group_name_H-M   'P 1'
#
loop_
_entity.id
_entity.type
_entity.pdbx_description
1 polymer ?
#
loop_
_entity_poly.entity_id
_entity_poly.type
_entity_poly.pdbx_seq_one_letter_code
_entity_poly.pdbx_strand_id
1 'polypeptide(L)'
;MIGARIAALRREAGMSQAQLAQQLQVSPSAVGMYEQGRREPSADTLVELARIFSVSVDYILTGVPGPQEERALEDMLLNRISAADRRMNRRKDRPFSRQELAVLFAAMLMEP
;
A
#
# COMPACT_ATOMS: atom_id res chain seq x y z
N MET A 1 5.95 -11.91 -3.36
CA MET A 1 5.46 -12.93 -2.43
C MET A 1 4.44 -12.36 -1.50
N ILE A 2 3.39 -13.13 -1.27
CA ILE A 2 2.26 -12.68 -0.44
C ILE A 2 2.70 -12.33 0.97
N GLY A 3 3.51 -13.19 1.58
CA GLY A 3 3.94 -12.98 2.97
C GLY A 3 4.72 -11.69 3.18
N ALA A 4 5.65 -11.40 2.29
CA ALA A 4 6.44 -10.18 2.39
C ALA A 4 5.55 -8.95 2.22
N ARG A 5 4.53 -9.06 1.39
CA ARG A 5 3.60 -7.95 1.15
C ARG A 5 2.71 -7.70 2.35
N ILE A 6 2.25 -8.78 2.99
CA ILE A 6 1.49 -8.65 4.23
C ILE A 6 2.33 -7.97 5.30
N ALA A 7 3.58 -8.38 5.44
CA ALA A 7 4.49 -7.77 6.41
C ALA A 7 4.71 -6.28 6.11
N ALA A 8 4.89 -5.93 4.85
CA ALA A 8 5.09 -4.54 4.44
C ALA A 8 3.86 -3.69 4.77
N LEU A 9 2.67 -4.18 4.41
CA LEU A 9 1.44 -3.46 4.69
C LEU A 9 1.23 -3.28 6.19
N ARG A 10 1.52 -4.32 6.96
CA ARG A 10 1.42 -4.25 8.41
C ARG A 10 2.33 -3.17 8.99
N ARG A 11 3.58 -3.15 8.55
CA ARG A 11 4.55 -2.17 9.05
C ARG A 11 4.17 -0.75 8.65
N GLU A 12 3.70 -0.58 7.42
CA GLU A 12 3.25 0.72 6.96
C GLU A 12 2.07 1.23 7.78
N ALA A 13 1.21 0.32 8.23
CA ALA A 13 0.08 0.67 9.09
C ALA A 13 0.48 0.85 10.55
N GLY A 14 1.75 0.65 10.89
CA GLY A 14 2.23 0.81 12.25
C GLY A 14 1.73 -0.28 13.19
N MET A 15 1.43 -1.47 12.69
CA MET A 15 0.88 -2.56 13.47
C MET A 15 1.92 -3.60 13.80
N SER A 16 1.84 -4.16 14.99
CA SER A 16 2.60 -5.36 15.35
C SER A 16 1.90 -6.59 14.79
N GLN A 17 2.61 -7.73 14.79
CA GLN A 17 1.99 -8.99 14.39
C GLN A 17 0.82 -9.33 15.30
N ALA A 18 0.95 -9.06 16.61
CA ALA A 18 -0.12 -9.32 17.57
C ALA A 18 -1.35 -8.46 17.29
N GLN A 19 -1.15 -7.21 16.94
CA GLN A 19 -2.25 -6.32 16.62
C GLN A 19 -3.00 -6.76 15.36
N LEU A 20 -2.26 -7.16 14.34
CA LEU A 20 -2.88 -7.66 13.12
C LEU A 20 -3.63 -8.97 13.42
N ALA A 21 -3.03 -9.86 14.19
CA ALA A 21 -3.65 -11.12 14.56
C ALA A 21 -4.97 -10.89 15.28
N GLN A 22 -5.01 -9.90 16.15
CA GLN A 22 -6.24 -9.56 16.88
C GLN A 22 -7.34 -9.13 15.91
N GLN A 23 -7.01 -8.32 14.92
CA GLN A 23 -8.00 -7.87 13.94
C GLN A 23 -8.46 -9.01 13.04
N LEU A 24 -7.57 -9.95 12.74
CA LEU A 24 -7.91 -11.11 11.92
C LEU A 24 -8.57 -12.23 12.70
N GLN A 25 -8.55 -12.12 14.04
CA GLN A 25 -9.06 -13.16 14.93
C GLN A 25 -8.29 -14.48 14.77
N VAL A 26 -6.98 -14.37 14.64
CA VAL A 26 -6.08 -15.51 14.57
C VAL A 26 -4.97 -15.33 15.61
N SER A 27 -4.13 -16.33 15.77
CA SER A 27 -3.00 -16.21 16.71
C SER A 27 -1.89 -15.37 16.09
N PRO A 28 -1.06 -14.70 16.92
CA PRO A 28 0.12 -14.02 16.40
C PRO A 28 1.05 -14.94 15.63
N SER A 29 1.14 -16.21 16.04
CA SER A 29 1.93 -17.22 15.33
C SER A 29 1.43 -17.41 13.90
N ALA A 30 0.11 -17.39 13.72
CA ALA A 30 -0.47 -17.52 12.38
C ALA A 30 -0.03 -16.37 11.47
N VAL A 31 -0.04 -15.14 12.00
CA VAL A 31 0.42 -13.98 11.22
C VAL A 31 1.90 -14.16 10.87
N GLY A 32 2.71 -14.59 11.82
CA GLY A 32 4.12 -14.86 11.55
C GLY A 32 4.31 -15.89 10.46
N MET A 33 3.51 -16.94 10.46
CA MET A 33 3.58 -17.98 9.44
C MET A 33 3.16 -17.45 8.07
N TYR A 34 2.13 -16.60 8.01
CA TYR A 34 1.74 -15.96 6.76
C TYR A 34 2.89 -15.14 6.20
N GLU A 35 3.52 -14.33 7.05
CA GLU A 35 4.60 -13.43 6.61
C GLU A 35 5.83 -14.19 6.17
N GLN A 36 6.09 -15.36 6.75
CA GLN A 36 7.22 -16.21 6.39
C GLN A 36 6.94 -17.13 5.22
N GLY A 37 5.72 -17.16 4.73
CA GLY A 37 5.34 -18.05 3.64
C GLY A 37 5.15 -19.50 4.05
N ARG A 38 5.07 -19.77 5.35
CA ARG A 38 4.88 -21.13 5.85
C ARG A 38 3.43 -21.58 5.84
N ARG A 39 2.52 -20.63 5.76
CA ARG A 39 1.09 -20.91 5.73
C ARG A 39 0.45 -19.86 4.84
N GLU A 40 -0.45 -20.30 3.97
CA GLU A 40 -1.19 -19.37 3.12
C GLU A 40 -2.46 -18.93 3.81
N PRO A 41 -2.76 -17.62 3.77
CA PRO A 41 -4.04 -17.15 4.27
C PRO A 41 -5.19 -17.73 3.46
N SER A 42 -6.28 -18.03 4.11
CA SER A 42 -7.49 -18.47 3.42
C SER A 42 -8.08 -17.32 2.62
N ALA A 43 -9.01 -17.61 1.74
CA ALA A 43 -9.71 -16.58 0.97
C ALA A 43 -10.37 -15.57 1.90
N ASP A 44 -11.02 -16.04 2.96
CA ASP A 44 -11.66 -15.14 3.93
C ASP A 44 -10.64 -14.23 4.61
N THR A 45 -9.48 -14.78 4.96
CA THR A 45 -8.41 -13.99 5.59
C THR A 45 -7.88 -12.95 4.61
N LEU A 46 -7.73 -13.31 3.34
CA LEU A 46 -7.27 -12.35 2.32
C LEU A 46 -8.25 -11.19 2.17
N VAL A 47 -9.54 -11.48 2.18
CA VAL A 47 -10.56 -10.43 2.11
C VAL A 47 -10.48 -9.51 3.33
N GLU A 48 -10.29 -10.07 4.52
CA GLU A 48 -10.13 -9.27 5.73
C GLU A 48 -8.85 -8.41 5.70
N LEU A 49 -7.76 -8.99 5.22
CA LEU A 49 -6.51 -8.23 5.07
C LEU A 49 -6.70 -7.06 4.11
N ALA A 50 -7.38 -7.30 3.00
CA ALA A 50 -7.67 -6.24 2.02
C ALA A 50 -8.47 -5.12 2.67
N ARG A 51 -9.46 -5.48 3.49
CA ARG A 51 -10.28 -4.51 4.18
C ARG A 51 -9.47 -3.72 5.21
N ILE A 52 -8.68 -4.41 6.01
CA ILE A 52 -7.87 -3.78 7.06
C ILE A 52 -6.89 -2.77 6.46
N PHE A 53 -6.26 -3.13 5.36
CA PHE A 53 -5.23 -2.28 4.75
C PHE A 53 -5.76 -1.38 3.65
N SER A 54 -7.06 -1.45 3.36
CA SER A 54 -7.69 -0.63 2.30
C SER A 54 -7.02 -0.83 0.94
N VAL A 55 -6.73 -2.07 0.61
CA VAL A 55 -6.16 -2.46 -0.67
C VAL A 55 -7.02 -3.56 -1.28
N SER A 56 -6.79 -3.85 -2.54
CA SER A 56 -7.49 -4.95 -3.20
C SER A 56 -6.84 -6.29 -2.83
N VAL A 57 -7.61 -7.36 -2.93
CA VAL A 57 -7.06 -8.72 -2.79
C VAL A 57 -6.02 -8.96 -3.88
N ASP A 58 -6.28 -8.48 -5.10
CA ASP A 58 -5.33 -8.60 -6.20
C ASP A 58 -3.98 -7.99 -5.86
N TYR A 59 -3.99 -6.83 -5.22
CA TYR A 59 -2.73 -6.20 -4.82
C TYR A 59 -1.96 -7.08 -3.83
N ILE A 60 -2.67 -7.68 -2.87
CA ILE A 60 -2.02 -8.57 -1.91
C ILE A 60 -1.41 -9.77 -2.62
N LEU A 61 -2.12 -10.31 -3.60
CA LEU A 61 -1.69 -11.51 -4.32
C LEU A 61 -0.56 -11.24 -5.31
N THR A 62 -0.64 -10.14 -6.04
CA THR A 62 0.27 -9.89 -7.16
C THR A 62 1.28 -8.78 -6.91
N GLY A 63 0.99 -7.87 -6.00
CA GLY A 63 1.84 -6.70 -5.78
C GLY A 63 1.71 -5.64 -6.85
N VAL A 64 0.80 -5.84 -7.80
CA VAL A 64 0.60 -4.86 -8.87
C VAL A 64 -0.51 -3.91 -8.43
N PRO A 65 -0.23 -2.59 -8.36
CA PRO A 65 -1.25 -1.63 -7.95
C PRO A 65 -2.43 -1.63 -8.91
N GLY A 66 -3.63 -1.77 -8.35
CA GLY A 66 -4.85 -1.61 -9.11
C GLY A 66 -5.32 -0.17 -9.07
N PRO A 67 -6.52 0.11 -9.61
CA PRO A 67 -7.03 1.48 -9.66
C PRO A 67 -7.12 2.14 -8.28
N GLN A 68 -7.45 1.37 -7.25
CA GLN A 68 -7.57 1.90 -5.89
C GLN A 68 -6.21 2.33 -5.34
N GLU A 69 -5.20 1.49 -5.49
CA GLU A 69 -3.86 1.77 -5.02
C GLU A 69 -3.21 2.90 -5.82
N GLU A 70 -3.44 2.92 -7.12
CA GLU A 70 -2.94 3.99 -7.97
C GLU A 70 -3.51 5.33 -7.56
N ARG A 71 -4.79 5.36 -7.26
CA ARG A 71 -5.46 6.59 -6.83
C ARG A 71 -4.88 7.11 -5.53
N ALA A 72 -4.63 6.22 -4.58
CA ALA A 72 -4.05 6.60 -3.30
C ALA A 72 -2.66 7.19 -3.49
N LEU A 73 -1.86 6.60 -4.37
CA LEU A 73 -0.52 7.10 -4.65
C LEU A 73 -0.54 8.43 -5.41
N GLU A 74 -1.48 8.59 -6.34
CA GLU A 74 -1.67 9.86 -7.02
C GLU A 74 -2.00 10.97 -6.03
N ASP A 75 -2.88 10.69 -5.07
CA ASP A 75 -3.26 11.66 -4.05
C ASP A 75 -2.06 12.03 -3.19
N MET A 76 -1.25 11.06 -2.80
CA MET A 76 -0.04 11.33 -2.04
C MET A 76 0.93 12.21 -2.82
N LEU A 77 1.12 11.91 -4.09
CA LEU A 77 2.01 12.69 -4.94
C LEU A 77 1.50 14.11 -5.11
N LEU A 78 0.21 14.27 -5.34
CA LEU A 78 -0.40 15.59 -5.46
C LEU A 78 -0.18 16.42 -4.23
N ASN A 79 -0.36 15.82 -3.06
CA ASN A 79 -0.17 16.52 -1.80
C ASN A 79 1.27 16.98 -1.62
N ARG A 80 2.23 16.13 -1.96
CA ARG A 80 3.64 16.47 -1.85
C ARG A 80 4.04 17.55 -2.83
N ILE A 81 3.58 17.42 -4.06
CA ILE A 81 3.90 18.38 -5.10
C ILE A 81 3.30 19.74 -4.78
N SER A 82 2.06 19.76 -4.34
CA SER A 82 1.39 21.01 -3.95
C SER A 82 2.12 21.70 -2.80
N ALA A 83 2.60 20.94 -1.83
CA ALA A 83 3.35 21.50 -0.73
C ALA A 83 4.68 22.09 -1.20
N ALA A 84 5.38 21.39 -2.08
CA ALA A 84 6.64 21.87 -2.64
C ALA A 84 6.42 23.12 -3.48
N ASP A 85 5.37 23.10 -4.28
CA ASP A 85 5.01 24.22 -5.14
C ASP A 85 4.73 25.46 -4.31
N ARG A 86 4.01 25.32 -3.23
CA ARG A 86 3.72 26.45 -2.35
C ARG A 86 4.97 27.03 -1.73
N ARG A 87 5.96 26.22 -1.47
CA ARG A 87 7.20 26.70 -0.92
C ARG A 87 8.01 27.47 -1.94
N MET A 88 8.06 26.95 -3.12
CA MET A 88 8.87 27.54 -4.16
C MET A 88 8.16 28.60 -4.90
N ASN A 89 6.89 28.76 -4.79
CA ASN A 89 6.23 29.57 -5.36
C ASN A 89 5.54 29.78 -6.16
N ARG A 90 5.26 29.64 -6.45
CA ARG A 90 4.89 30.20 -7.03
C ARG A 90 4.14 30.30 -8.12
N ARG A 91 4.15 30.10 -8.87
CA ARG A 91 3.61 30.28 -9.97
C ARG A 91 2.84 29.23 -10.35
N LYS A 92 2.06 28.67 -10.07
CA LYS A 92 1.50 27.72 -10.36
C LYS A 92 0.81 27.50 -11.23
N ASP A 93 0.76 27.20 -11.66
CA ASP A 93 0.25 27.12 -12.70
C ASP A 93 -0.78 26.16 -12.89
N ARG A 94 -0.78 25.10 -13.41
CA ARG A 94 -1.79 24.11 -13.61
C ARG A 94 -1.46 22.85 -12.81
N PRO A 95 -2.45 22.07 -12.38
CA PRO A 95 -2.16 20.81 -11.72
C PRO A 95 -1.52 19.84 -12.69
N PHE A 96 -0.80 18.86 -12.17
CA PHE A 96 -0.21 17.80 -12.98
C PHE A 96 -1.31 17.00 -13.66
N SER A 97 -1.08 16.64 -14.92
CA SER A 97 -1.99 15.76 -15.63
C SER A 97 -1.86 14.33 -15.11
N ARG A 98 -2.84 13.49 -15.42
CA ARG A 98 -2.75 12.08 -15.05
C ARG A 98 -1.53 11.42 -15.67
N GLN A 99 -1.19 11.84 -16.89
CA GLN A 99 -0.03 11.31 -17.58
C GLN A 99 1.26 11.68 -16.88
N GLU A 100 1.37 12.92 -16.45
CA GLU A 100 2.54 13.40 -15.71
C GLU A 100 2.67 12.67 -14.37
N LEU A 101 1.55 12.47 -13.68
CA LEU A 101 1.54 11.74 -12.43
C LEU A 101 1.93 10.28 -12.63
N ALA A 102 1.50 9.68 -13.73
CA ALA A 102 1.87 8.30 -14.03
C ALA A 102 3.38 8.14 -14.23
N VAL A 103 3.99 9.12 -14.89
CA VAL A 103 5.46 9.11 -15.08
C VAL A 103 6.18 9.24 -13.74
N LEU A 104 5.72 10.15 -12.88
CA LEU A 104 6.31 10.33 -11.55
C LEU A 104 6.15 9.06 -10.70
N PHE A 105 4.98 8.45 -10.79
CA PHE A 105 4.70 7.22 -10.06
C PHE A 105 5.63 6.09 -10.51
N ALA A 106 5.78 5.93 -11.82
CA ALA A 106 6.67 4.91 -12.36
C ALA A 106 8.12 5.14 -11.93
N ALA A 107 8.55 6.38 -11.90
CA ALA A 107 9.90 6.71 -11.45
C ALA A 107 10.10 6.34 -9.98
N MET A 108 9.11 6.59 -9.14
CA MET A 108 9.19 6.22 -7.73
C MET A 108 9.30 4.73 -7.52
N LEU A 109 8.57 3.95 -8.32
CA LEU A 109 8.60 2.49 -8.22
C LEU A 109 9.94 1.89 -8.65
N MET A 110 10.65 2.59 -9.51
CA MET A 110 11.93 2.11 -10.03
C MET A 110 13.11 2.50 -9.17
N GLU A 111 12.91 3.34 -8.20
CA GLU A 111 14.00 3.71 -7.30
C GLU A 111 14.32 2.58 -6.34
N PRO A 112 15.60 2.29 -6.12
CA PRO A 112 16.00 1.22 -5.19
C PRO A 112 15.69 1.54 -3.74
#